data_7541d04aa5f761d68c5aaa041b7d936f
#
_entry.id   7541d04aa5f761d68c5aaa041b7d936f
#
_cell.length_a   1.000
_cell.length_b   1.000
_cell.length_c   1.000
_cell.angle_alpha   90.00
_cell.angle_beta   90.00
_cell.angle_gamma   90.00
#
_symmetry.space_group_name_H-M   'P 1'
#
loop_
_entity.id
_entity.type
_entity.pdbx_description
1 polymer ?
#
loop_
_entity_poly.entity_id
_entity_poly.type
_entity_poly.pdbx_seq_one_letter_code
_entity_poly.pdbx_strand_id
1 'polypeptide(L)'
;MAKVSLMFNEVECMGCHACEVACKQEHGLGVGPRVVRVLERAPFFKPLFCHHCDDAPCAMSCPKDAISIDSRTKAVLLDEDKCDGCEALIGKSGAEKQQTSPCKVECPAHIDVQGYVNLAANGKFQEALQLIKLASPFPSICGRVCHHPCELNCNREQIDKPVSLRSIERFLADLDLKAESRYIPEIKGRKREKVAIVGSGPAGLTCAYYLAREGYKVTVFEKAPVLGGMLALAIPSYRLPKKIVEAEIELLQRMGITMKTNMEVGKEKTVGQLRKEGFSAFFIAIGAQESTRLGIEGEDLEGVYSGLDYLRRLNLGKPIKLGKRVAVIGGGNAAMDVVRSARRLGAEKALILYRRGLEEMPSRPEEIQECKEEKIPIHTLTQPIRFIGGNGRIQAIECIKMRLTEPDESGRRRPEPIPGSEFKMKVDAVVTALGQESDWCCLTPECTCTLTGWGTLKIDPLTFQSDDPDIFAGGDAVRGPQSVIDAISDGREGAISIDRYLRGQNLRLGRERELRAIREPQKEKYNPAPRTQIPSLDPQKRVKNFSEVQKGLTKKVALQEAKRCISCGSCCVQACPYEVMQFNQEKTRAVKCDLCIEKRGRDEVPACFAICPARCIYWGNPKEFPKEIYAGL
;
A
#
# COMPACT_ATOMS: atom_id res chain seq x y z
N MET A 1 -29.22 29.81 -21.21
CA MET A 1 -29.01 28.61 -22.06
C MET A 1 -28.69 27.46 -21.13
N ALA A 2 -29.48 26.39 -21.11
CA ALA A 2 -29.19 25.20 -20.34
C ALA A 2 -27.91 24.55 -20.87
N LYS A 3 -26.88 24.38 -20.01
CA LYS A 3 -25.66 23.67 -20.39
C LYS A 3 -25.96 22.17 -20.36
N VAL A 4 -25.89 21.53 -21.49
CA VAL A 4 -26.03 20.09 -21.62
C VAL A 4 -24.68 19.42 -21.29
N SER A 5 -24.74 18.27 -20.64
CA SER A 5 -23.56 17.59 -20.10
C SER A 5 -23.58 16.12 -20.45
N LEU A 6 -22.39 15.56 -20.69
CA LEU A 6 -22.18 14.13 -20.79
C LEU A 6 -21.69 13.63 -19.43
N MET A 7 -22.39 12.67 -18.83
CA MET A 7 -21.97 11.96 -17.64
C MET A 7 -21.79 10.48 -17.96
N PHE A 8 -20.85 9.85 -17.31
CA PHE A 8 -20.49 8.46 -17.53
C PHE A 8 -20.56 7.70 -16.20
N ASN A 9 -21.29 6.60 -16.18
CA ASN A 9 -21.36 5.70 -15.05
C ASN A 9 -20.51 4.46 -15.32
N GLU A 10 -19.43 4.31 -14.59
CA GLU A 10 -18.45 3.24 -14.80
C GLU A 10 -18.90 1.90 -14.26
N VAL A 11 -19.65 1.92 -13.16
CA VAL A 11 -20.16 0.69 -12.56
C VAL A 11 -21.01 -0.08 -13.57
N GLU A 12 -21.66 0.64 -14.49
CA GLU A 12 -22.49 0.06 -15.55
C GLU A 12 -21.72 -0.17 -16.87
N CYS A 13 -20.47 0.30 -16.98
CA CYS A 13 -19.67 0.09 -18.18
C CYS A 13 -19.14 -1.34 -18.25
N MET A 14 -19.58 -2.06 -19.26
CA MET A 14 -19.15 -3.44 -19.51
C MET A 14 -17.94 -3.55 -20.46
N GLY A 15 -17.30 -2.44 -20.83
CA GLY A 15 -16.15 -2.44 -21.73
C GLY A 15 -16.47 -2.92 -23.15
N CYS A 16 -17.69 -2.75 -23.63
CA CYS A 16 -18.12 -3.27 -24.94
C CYS A 16 -17.52 -2.51 -26.13
N HIS A 17 -16.76 -1.45 -25.91
CA HIS A 17 -16.13 -0.61 -26.95
C HIS A 17 -17.11 0.02 -27.99
N ALA A 18 -18.42 -0.08 -27.77
CA ALA A 18 -19.41 0.49 -28.71
C ALA A 18 -19.25 2.01 -28.88
N CYS A 19 -18.85 2.72 -27.81
CA CYS A 19 -18.54 4.16 -27.87
C CYS A 19 -17.33 4.49 -28.77
N GLU A 20 -16.33 3.60 -28.84
CA GLU A 20 -15.19 3.74 -29.76
C GLU A 20 -15.64 3.60 -31.22
N VAL A 21 -16.46 2.58 -31.48
CA VAL A 21 -17.01 2.31 -32.83
C VAL A 21 -17.91 3.44 -33.27
N ALA A 22 -18.80 3.91 -32.40
CA ALA A 22 -19.68 5.02 -32.69
C ALA A 22 -18.94 6.31 -33.03
N CYS A 23 -17.91 6.63 -32.24
CA CYS A 23 -17.08 7.79 -32.49
C CYS A 23 -16.35 7.69 -33.84
N LYS A 24 -15.82 6.50 -34.18
CA LYS A 24 -15.20 6.25 -35.48
C LYS A 24 -16.19 6.45 -36.65
N GLN A 25 -17.39 5.89 -36.56
CA GLN A 25 -18.43 6.03 -37.58
C GLN A 25 -18.85 7.49 -37.78
N GLU A 26 -19.08 8.21 -36.68
CA GLU A 26 -19.50 9.62 -36.69
C GLU A 26 -18.45 10.54 -37.34
N HIS A 27 -17.17 10.24 -37.12
CA HIS A 27 -16.06 11.02 -37.63
C HIS A 27 -15.48 10.46 -38.94
N GLY A 28 -16.05 9.39 -39.52
CA GLY A 28 -15.59 8.78 -40.78
C GLY A 28 -14.17 8.20 -40.68
N LEU A 29 -13.74 7.75 -39.49
CA LEU A 29 -12.40 7.23 -39.29
C LEU A 29 -12.33 5.75 -39.69
N GLY A 30 -11.37 5.39 -40.54
CA GLY A 30 -11.11 4.02 -40.94
C GLY A 30 -10.49 3.12 -39.88
N VAL A 31 -9.84 2.04 -40.29
CA VAL A 31 -9.06 1.16 -39.44
C VAL A 31 -7.80 1.92 -39.02
N GLY A 32 -7.63 2.26 -37.74
CA GLY A 32 -6.49 3.06 -37.28
C GLY A 32 -6.72 3.69 -35.89
N PRO A 33 -5.99 4.77 -35.54
CA PRO A 33 -6.04 5.38 -34.23
C PRO A 33 -7.46 5.81 -33.84
N ARG A 34 -7.75 5.67 -32.55
CA ARG A 34 -9.09 5.89 -31.99
C ARG A 34 -9.13 7.24 -31.28
N VAL A 35 -10.07 8.09 -31.63
CA VAL A 35 -10.32 9.36 -30.93
C VAL A 35 -10.90 9.12 -29.55
N VAL A 36 -11.71 8.06 -29.43
CA VAL A 36 -12.17 7.50 -28.15
C VAL A 36 -11.51 6.14 -27.98
N ARG A 37 -10.86 5.90 -26.87
CA ARG A 37 -10.28 4.61 -26.53
C ARG A 37 -10.77 4.16 -25.16
N VAL A 38 -11.36 2.99 -25.08
CA VAL A 38 -11.68 2.37 -23.78
C VAL A 38 -10.42 1.67 -23.28
N LEU A 39 -9.83 2.20 -22.21
CA LEU A 39 -8.76 1.50 -21.51
C LEU A 39 -9.35 0.43 -20.61
N GLU A 40 -8.97 -0.79 -20.86
CA GLU A 40 -9.23 -1.89 -19.96
C GLU A 40 -8.23 -1.82 -18.80
N ARG A 41 -8.67 -1.29 -17.67
CA ARG A 41 -7.94 -1.39 -16.40
C ARG A 41 -8.79 -2.19 -15.44
N ALA A 42 -8.41 -3.41 -15.24
CA ALA A 42 -9.11 -4.26 -14.29
C ALA A 42 -9.20 -3.60 -12.90
N PRO A 43 -10.41 -3.52 -12.30
CA PRO A 43 -11.67 -4.03 -12.82
C PRO A 43 -12.48 -3.02 -13.67
N PHE A 44 -11.90 -1.92 -14.10
CA PHE A 44 -12.60 -0.80 -14.72
C PHE A 44 -12.25 -0.63 -16.19
N PHE A 45 -13.24 -0.21 -16.96
CA PHE A 45 -13.09 0.21 -18.36
C PHE A 45 -13.13 1.73 -18.40
N LYS A 46 -12.07 2.37 -18.91
CA LYS A 46 -11.96 3.82 -18.94
C LYS A 46 -11.98 4.34 -20.36
N PRO A 47 -13.03 5.03 -20.82
CA PRO A 47 -12.97 5.73 -22.08
C PRO A 47 -12.05 6.95 -21.98
N LEU A 48 -11.04 7.00 -22.85
CA LEU A 48 -10.19 8.16 -23.06
C LEU A 48 -10.63 8.87 -24.33
N PHE A 49 -10.74 10.18 -24.24
CA PHE A 49 -11.12 11.05 -25.36
C PHE A 49 -9.96 12.00 -25.67
N CYS A 50 -9.82 12.38 -26.93
CA CYS A 50 -8.96 13.49 -27.30
C CYS A 50 -9.55 14.80 -26.76
N HIS A 51 -8.75 15.59 -26.05
CA HIS A 51 -9.20 16.86 -25.46
C HIS A 51 -9.17 18.01 -26.47
N HIS A 52 -8.66 17.80 -27.69
CA HIS A 52 -8.48 18.83 -28.70
C HIS A 52 -7.93 20.14 -28.11
N CYS A 53 -6.77 20.02 -27.43
CA CYS A 53 -6.14 21.14 -26.73
C CYS A 53 -5.82 22.28 -27.68
N ASP A 54 -6.00 23.52 -27.26
CA ASP A 54 -5.67 24.71 -28.08
C ASP A 54 -4.19 24.71 -28.50
N ASP A 55 -3.29 24.26 -27.62
CA ASP A 55 -1.85 24.17 -27.89
C ASP A 55 -1.37 22.73 -28.13
N ALA A 56 -2.21 21.82 -28.53
CA ALA A 56 -2.00 20.40 -28.79
C ALA A 56 -0.54 19.90 -28.62
N PRO A 57 -0.08 19.55 -27.41
CA PRO A 57 1.31 19.14 -27.16
C PRO A 57 1.73 17.94 -28.00
N CYS A 58 0.77 17.09 -28.39
CA CYS A 58 0.98 15.96 -29.27
C CYS A 58 1.36 16.39 -30.68
N ALA A 59 0.76 17.47 -31.24
CA ALA A 59 1.13 18.01 -32.52
C ALA A 59 2.54 18.61 -32.50
N MET A 60 2.86 19.37 -31.43
CA MET A 60 4.19 19.97 -31.25
C MET A 60 5.30 18.95 -31.05
N SER A 61 4.98 17.77 -30.54
CA SER A 61 5.96 16.72 -30.21
C SER A 61 6.05 15.62 -31.27
N CYS A 62 5.24 15.67 -32.33
CA CYS A 62 5.26 14.65 -33.37
C CYS A 62 6.49 14.84 -34.30
N PRO A 63 7.47 13.91 -34.32
CA PRO A 63 8.68 14.07 -35.12
C PRO A 63 8.44 13.91 -36.64
N LYS A 64 7.24 13.49 -37.03
CA LYS A 64 6.83 13.26 -38.43
C LYS A 64 5.78 14.24 -38.91
N ASP A 65 5.42 15.24 -38.10
CA ASP A 65 4.34 16.17 -38.38
C ASP A 65 3.03 15.46 -38.81
N ALA A 66 2.84 14.24 -38.28
CA ALA A 66 1.66 13.44 -38.54
C ALA A 66 0.43 13.93 -37.77
N ILE A 67 0.61 14.81 -36.78
CA ILE A 67 -0.48 15.37 -35.99
C ILE A 67 -0.58 16.86 -36.25
N SER A 68 -1.76 17.32 -36.65
CA SER A 68 -2.05 18.72 -36.98
C SER A 68 -3.31 19.19 -36.24
N ILE A 69 -3.48 20.50 -36.16
CA ILE A 69 -4.70 21.13 -35.64
C ILE A 69 -5.46 21.74 -36.83
N ASP A 70 -6.68 21.29 -37.03
CA ASP A 70 -7.55 21.88 -38.05
C ASP A 70 -7.84 23.34 -37.69
N SER A 71 -7.56 24.26 -38.63
CA SER A 71 -7.64 25.70 -38.37
C SER A 71 -9.07 26.18 -38.10
N ARG A 72 -10.07 25.51 -38.65
CA ARG A 72 -11.48 25.87 -38.55
C ARG A 72 -12.17 25.23 -37.34
N THR A 73 -11.99 23.94 -37.17
CA THR A 73 -12.68 23.16 -36.10
C THR A 73 -11.88 23.08 -34.82
N LYS A 74 -10.58 23.44 -34.86
CA LYS A 74 -9.62 23.23 -33.76
C LYS A 74 -9.47 21.76 -33.34
N ALA A 75 -9.91 20.85 -34.19
CA ALA A 75 -9.74 19.43 -33.97
C ALA A 75 -8.27 19.04 -34.18
N VAL A 76 -7.75 18.20 -33.30
CA VAL A 76 -6.46 17.55 -33.50
C VAL A 76 -6.66 16.38 -34.45
N LEU A 77 -6.01 16.41 -35.59
CA LEU A 77 -6.10 15.41 -36.64
C LEU A 77 -4.81 14.61 -36.73
N LEU A 78 -4.93 13.33 -37.06
CA LEU A 78 -3.79 12.45 -37.34
C LEU A 78 -3.78 12.10 -38.83
N ASP A 79 -2.65 12.32 -39.47
CA ASP A 79 -2.34 11.84 -40.79
C ASP A 79 -1.74 10.43 -40.67
N GLU A 80 -2.54 9.42 -41.02
CA GLU A 80 -2.15 8.02 -40.88
C GLU A 80 -1.02 7.62 -41.81
N ASP A 81 -0.89 8.27 -42.97
CA ASP A 81 0.15 8.01 -43.96
C ASP A 81 1.53 8.52 -43.51
N LYS A 82 1.56 9.55 -42.67
CA LYS A 82 2.78 10.07 -42.04
C LYS A 82 3.15 9.40 -40.74
N CYS A 83 2.20 8.75 -40.08
CA CYS A 83 2.40 8.15 -38.78
C CYS A 83 3.08 6.78 -38.88
N ASP A 84 4.33 6.70 -38.48
CA ASP A 84 5.10 5.43 -38.42
C ASP A 84 4.99 4.67 -37.10
N GLY A 85 4.14 5.12 -36.19
CA GLY A 85 3.97 4.48 -34.89
C GLY A 85 5.19 4.59 -33.96
N CYS A 86 6.00 5.64 -34.11
CA CYS A 86 7.30 5.83 -33.47
C CYS A 86 7.28 5.90 -31.92
N GLU A 87 6.14 5.71 -31.27
CA GLU A 87 5.96 5.79 -29.80
C GLU A 87 6.44 7.10 -29.15
N ALA A 88 6.94 8.06 -29.92
CA ALA A 88 7.50 9.33 -29.41
C ALA A 88 6.50 10.14 -28.58
N LEU A 89 5.20 9.93 -28.79
CA LEU A 89 4.13 10.58 -28.03
C LEU A 89 3.76 9.84 -26.74
N ILE A 90 4.09 8.56 -26.65
CA ILE A 90 3.77 7.74 -25.47
C ILE A 90 4.65 8.15 -24.28
N GLY A 91 5.90 8.60 -24.55
CA GLY A 91 6.81 9.09 -23.51
C GLY A 91 6.83 10.60 -23.30
N LYS A 92 6.22 11.39 -24.25
CA LYS A 92 6.26 12.87 -24.23
C LYS A 92 4.91 13.54 -24.02
N SER A 93 3.79 12.80 -23.99
CA SER A 93 2.58 13.33 -23.36
C SER A 93 2.98 13.60 -21.93
N GLY A 94 3.32 14.85 -21.61
CA GLY A 94 3.80 15.25 -20.30
C GLY A 94 2.86 14.63 -19.29
N ALA A 95 3.40 13.78 -18.43
CA ALA A 95 2.63 13.20 -17.34
C ALA A 95 1.98 14.39 -16.66
N GLU A 96 0.70 14.62 -16.91
CA GLU A 96 -0.04 15.67 -16.21
C GLU A 96 0.14 15.34 -14.74
N LYS A 97 0.86 16.22 -14.05
CA LYS A 97 1.14 16.08 -12.63
C LYS A 97 -0.22 16.17 -11.94
N GLN A 98 -0.85 15.02 -11.78
CA GLN A 98 -2.19 14.93 -11.25
C GLN A 98 -2.19 15.41 -9.80
N GLN A 99 -2.77 16.58 -9.57
CA GLN A 99 -2.95 17.11 -8.21
C GLN A 99 -4.06 16.33 -7.51
N THR A 100 -3.75 15.85 -6.32
CA THR A 100 -4.70 15.06 -5.51
C THR A 100 -4.51 15.35 -4.01
N SER A 101 -5.34 14.74 -3.16
CA SER A 101 -5.21 14.89 -1.72
C SER A 101 -3.88 14.33 -1.19
N PRO A 102 -3.24 15.00 -0.21
CA PRO A 102 -2.00 14.50 0.39
C PRO A 102 -2.12 13.07 0.91
N CYS A 103 -3.27 12.72 1.49
CA CYS A 103 -3.49 11.38 2.04
C CYS A 103 -3.43 10.27 0.96
N LYS A 104 -3.75 10.56 -0.31
CA LYS A 104 -3.57 9.63 -1.43
C LYS A 104 -2.13 9.58 -1.90
N VAL A 105 -1.45 10.74 -1.97
CA VAL A 105 -0.05 10.84 -2.41
C VAL A 105 0.88 10.12 -1.45
N GLU A 106 0.72 10.38 -0.15
CA GLU A 106 1.58 9.84 0.90
C GLU A 106 1.30 8.35 1.22
N CYS A 107 0.17 7.81 0.78
CA CYS A 107 -0.10 6.39 0.90
C CYS A 107 0.74 5.62 -0.12
N PRO A 108 1.66 4.72 0.28
CA PRO A 108 2.47 3.94 -0.67
C PRO A 108 1.63 3.14 -1.67
N ALA A 109 0.46 2.63 -1.25
CA ALA A 109 -0.48 1.93 -2.11
C ALA A 109 -1.43 2.87 -2.89
N HIS A 110 -1.30 4.19 -2.73
CA HIS A 110 -2.15 5.21 -3.36
C HIS A 110 -3.65 4.94 -3.21
N ILE A 111 -4.06 4.44 -2.03
CA ILE A 111 -5.48 4.23 -1.70
C ILE A 111 -6.21 5.56 -1.86
N ASP A 112 -7.40 5.54 -2.46
CA ASP A 112 -8.26 6.72 -2.50
C ASP A 112 -8.87 7.00 -1.13
N VAL A 113 -8.00 7.55 -0.24
CA VAL A 113 -8.34 7.80 1.16
C VAL A 113 -9.47 8.80 1.28
N GLN A 114 -9.42 9.90 0.53
CA GLN A 114 -10.50 10.89 0.54
C GLN A 114 -11.81 10.29 0.04
N GLY A 115 -11.77 9.47 -1.01
CA GLY A 115 -12.94 8.81 -1.56
C GLY A 115 -13.64 7.94 -0.53
N TYR A 116 -12.92 6.98 0.11
CA TYR A 116 -13.56 6.11 1.08
C TYR A 116 -14.02 6.84 2.35
N VAL A 117 -13.33 7.90 2.77
CA VAL A 117 -13.75 8.72 3.92
C VAL A 117 -15.04 9.46 3.61
N ASN A 118 -15.16 10.03 2.41
CA ASN A 118 -16.39 10.71 1.98
C ASN A 118 -17.58 9.73 1.86
N LEU A 119 -17.36 8.54 1.32
CA LEU A 119 -18.38 7.48 1.29
C LEU A 119 -18.79 7.09 2.71
N ALA A 120 -17.83 6.92 3.61
CA ALA A 120 -18.10 6.62 5.02
C ALA A 120 -18.88 7.76 5.72
N ALA A 121 -18.54 9.03 5.46
CA ALA A 121 -19.26 10.19 5.99
C ALA A 121 -20.73 10.25 5.58
N ASN A 122 -21.05 9.68 4.41
CA ASN A 122 -22.41 9.56 3.87
C ASN A 122 -23.11 8.24 4.23
N GLY A 123 -22.47 7.38 5.05
CA GLY A 123 -23.04 6.10 5.47
C GLY A 123 -22.93 4.97 4.47
N LYS A 124 -22.24 5.19 3.32
CA LYS A 124 -21.99 4.21 2.25
C LYS A 124 -20.79 3.35 2.59
N PHE A 125 -20.93 2.48 3.60
CA PHE A 125 -19.80 1.75 4.19
C PHE A 125 -19.30 0.61 3.30
N GLN A 126 -20.20 -0.03 2.57
CA GLN A 126 -19.84 -1.14 1.68
C GLN A 126 -19.04 -0.63 0.49
N GLU A 127 -19.50 0.46 -0.13
CA GLU A 127 -18.82 1.10 -1.25
C GLU A 127 -17.46 1.67 -0.80
N ALA A 128 -17.39 2.24 0.41
CA ALA A 128 -16.14 2.69 0.99
C ALA A 128 -15.12 1.54 1.14
N LEU A 129 -15.56 0.39 1.62
CA LEU A 129 -14.72 -0.81 1.74
C LEU A 129 -14.28 -1.32 0.36
N GLN A 130 -15.19 -1.38 -0.60
CA GLN A 130 -14.88 -1.78 -1.97
C GLN A 130 -13.79 -0.89 -2.56
N LEU A 131 -13.91 0.43 -2.39
CA LEU A 131 -12.92 1.40 -2.85
C LEU A 131 -11.53 1.16 -2.22
N ILE A 132 -11.45 0.85 -0.92
CA ILE A 132 -10.19 0.49 -0.27
C ILE A 132 -9.61 -0.79 -0.91
N LYS A 133 -10.43 -1.82 -1.09
CA LYS A 133 -10.00 -3.14 -1.62
C LYS A 133 -9.56 -3.09 -3.09
N LEU A 134 -9.78 -2.00 -3.81
CA LEU A 134 -9.18 -1.79 -5.13
C LEU A 134 -7.65 -1.60 -5.06
N ALA A 135 -7.15 -0.99 -4.00
CA ALA A 135 -5.74 -0.65 -3.82
C ALA A 135 -5.05 -1.43 -2.70
N SER A 136 -5.80 -1.96 -1.72
CA SER A 136 -5.28 -2.74 -0.60
C SER A 136 -6.23 -3.89 -0.25
N PRO A 137 -5.79 -5.16 -0.33
CA PRO A 137 -6.64 -6.31 -0.01
C PRO A 137 -6.89 -6.49 1.49
N PHE A 138 -6.09 -5.83 2.37
CA PHE A 138 -6.04 -6.09 3.81
C PHE A 138 -6.42 -4.88 4.68
N PRO A 139 -7.59 -4.26 4.49
CA PRO A 139 -7.98 -3.09 5.29
C PRO A 139 -8.10 -3.40 6.79
N SER A 140 -8.42 -4.63 7.19
CA SER A 140 -8.50 -5.02 8.59
C SER A 140 -7.12 -5.05 9.28
N ILE A 141 -6.07 -5.37 8.53
CA ILE A 141 -4.67 -5.36 8.97
C ILE A 141 -4.14 -3.93 8.97
N CYS A 142 -4.29 -3.19 7.85
CA CYS A 142 -3.85 -1.80 7.73
C CYS A 142 -4.51 -0.91 8.80
N GLY A 143 -5.81 -1.05 9.03
CA GLY A 143 -6.53 -0.31 10.07
C GLY A 143 -6.05 -0.57 11.51
N ARG A 144 -5.18 -1.60 11.72
CA ARG A 144 -4.59 -1.93 13.02
C ARG A 144 -3.11 -1.58 13.13
N VAL A 145 -2.32 -1.87 12.10
CA VAL A 145 -0.84 -1.82 12.21
C VAL A 145 -0.16 -0.87 11.23
N CYS A 146 -0.87 -0.26 10.27
CA CYS A 146 -0.30 0.73 9.36
C CYS A 146 0.27 1.91 10.16
N HIS A 147 1.44 2.42 9.73
CA HIS A 147 2.05 3.61 10.30
C HIS A 147 1.39 4.92 9.84
N HIS A 148 0.36 4.84 9.02
CA HIS A 148 -0.60 5.86 8.58
C HIS A 148 0.03 7.19 8.09
N PRO A 149 0.91 7.18 7.08
CA PRO A 149 1.52 8.40 6.55
C PRO A 149 0.46 9.37 5.98
N CYS A 150 -0.69 8.85 5.57
CA CYS A 150 -1.83 9.64 5.15
C CYS A 150 -2.39 10.56 6.26
N GLU A 151 -2.35 10.16 7.54
CA GLU A 151 -2.73 11.01 8.67
C GLU A 151 -1.67 12.07 8.97
N LEU A 152 -0.39 11.69 8.96
CA LEU A 152 0.74 12.59 9.23
C LEU A 152 0.82 13.76 8.24
N ASN A 153 0.24 13.60 7.06
CA ASN A 153 0.22 14.59 5.99
C ASN A 153 -1.18 15.14 5.69
N CYS A 154 -2.13 14.96 6.61
CA CYS A 154 -3.51 15.38 6.40
C CYS A 154 -3.65 16.91 6.50
N ASN A 155 -4.14 17.55 5.43
CA ASN A 155 -4.36 19.01 5.41
C ASN A 155 -5.31 19.52 6.51
N ARG A 156 -6.12 18.66 7.14
CA ARG A 156 -6.96 19.01 8.28
C ARG A 156 -6.13 19.55 9.46
N GLU A 157 -4.86 19.13 9.59
CA GLU A 157 -3.94 19.63 10.60
C GLU A 157 -3.77 21.16 10.58
N GLN A 158 -3.97 21.78 9.43
CA GLN A 158 -3.91 23.23 9.29
C GLN A 158 -5.10 23.97 9.94
N ILE A 159 -6.13 23.24 10.40
CA ILE A 159 -7.35 23.78 11.05
C ILE A 159 -7.38 23.36 12.51
N ASP A 160 -7.16 22.06 12.78
CA ASP A 160 -7.19 21.49 14.14
C ASP A 160 -6.24 20.27 14.24
N LYS A 161 -6.71 19.05 14.13
CA LYS A 161 -5.92 17.80 14.15
C LYS A 161 -6.27 16.94 12.93
N PRO A 162 -5.33 16.14 12.41
CA PRO A 162 -5.58 15.21 11.32
C PRO A 162 -6.83 14.35 11.54
N VAL A 163 -7.48 13.93 10.47
CA VAL A 163 -8.58 12.94 10.54
C VAL A 163 -8.02 11.58 10.93
N SER A 164 -8.71 10.82 11.80
CA SER A 164 -8.31 9.47 12.21
C SER A 164 -8.59 8.44 11.10
N LEU A 165 -7.85 8.53 9.99
CA LEU A 165 -8.08 7.78 8.76
C LEU A 165 -7.95 6.27 8.97
N ARG A 166 -6.89 5.83 9.67
CA ARG A 166 -6.66 4.43 10.03
C ARG A 166 -7.83 3.84 10.84
N SER A 167 -8.40 4.62 11.75
CA SER A 167 -9.51 4.15 12.57
C SER A 167 -10.81 4.04 11.79
N ILE A 168 -11.02 4.91 10.78
CA ILE A 168 -12.15 4.80 9.84
C ILE A 168 -11.97 3.57 8.95
N GLU A 169 -10.78 3.34 8.39
CA GLU A 169 -10.45 2.15 7.62
C GLU A 169 -10.72 0.87 8.43
N ARG A 170 -10.23 0.84 9.67
CA ARG A 170 -10.49 -0.27 10.59
C ARG A 170 -11.99 -0.48 10.83
N PHE A 171 -12.75 0.57 11.07
CA PHE A 171 -14.19 0.48 11.27
C PHE A 171 -14.89 -0.18 10.08
N LEU A 172 -14.56 0.24 8.87
CA LEU A 172 -15.11 -0.33 7.63
C LEU A 172 -14.76 -1.81 7.48
N ALA A 173 -13.50 -2.16 7.75
CA ALA A 173 -13.04 -3.54 7.70
C ALA A 173 -13.66 -4.42 8.80
N ASP A 174 -13.86 -3.89 10.01
CA ASP A 174 -14.49 -4.61 11.11
C ASP A 174 -16.00 -4.87 10.85
N LEU A 175 -16.66 -4.05 10.03
CA LEU A 175 -18.01 -4.34 9.54
C LEU A 175 -18.01 -5.53 8.57
N ASP A 176 -17.07 -5.58 7.63
CA ASP A 176 -16.93 -6.71 6.68
C ASP A 176 -16.59 -8.02 7.41
N LEU A 177 -15.69 -7.95 8.41
CA LEU A 177 -15.33 -9.13 9.23
C LEU A 177 -16.51 -9.72 10.02
N LYS A 178 -17.52 -8.90 10.33
CA LYS A 178 -18.73 -9.30 11.07
C LYS A 178 -19.90 -9.63 10.15
N ALA A 179 -19.79 -9.36 8.86
CA ALA A 179 -20.85 -9.63 7.90
C ALA A 179 -21.02 -11.15 7.70
N GLU A 180 -22.25 -11.60 7.50
CA GLU A 180 -22.55 -12.98 7.15
C GLU A 180 -21.84 -13.42 5.86
N SER A 181 -21.76 -12.51 4.89
CA SER A 181 -21.00 -12.71 3.65
C SER A 181 -19.99 -11.56 3.48
N ARG A 182 -18.72 -11.89 3.52
CA ARG A 182 -17.64 -10.95 3.29
C ARG A 182 -17.53 -10.58 1.81
N TYR A 183 -17.18 -9.32 1.54
CA TYR A 183 -16.95 -8.87 0.18
C TYR A 183 -15.73 -9.58 -0.44
N ILE A 184 -15.98 -10.30 -1.53
CA ILE A 184 -14.96 -10.86 -2.43
C ILE A 184 -15.08 -10.11 -3.76
N PRO A 185 -13.98 -9.53 -4.28
CA PRO A 185 -14.02 -8.85 -5.58
C PRO A 185 -14.32 -9.85 -6.69
N GLU A 186 -14.87 -9.32 -7.78
CA GLU A 186 -15.09 -10.11 -8.98
C GLU A 186 -13.76 -10.68 -9.52
N ILE A 187 -13.78 -11.94 -9.88
CA ILE A 187 -12.67 -12.66 -10.50
C ILE A 187 -12.94 -12.71 -12.00
N LYS A 188 -12.01 -12.16 -12.79
CA LYS A 188 -12.09 -12.24 -14.24
C LYS A 188 -12.00 -13.68 -14.73
N GLY A 189 -12.30 -13.92 -15.98
CA GLY A 189 -12.27 -15.24 -16.59
C GLY A 189 -11.00 -16.04 -16.28
N ARG A 190 -11.07 -17.38 -16.34
CA ARG A 190 -9.96 -18.28 -15.97
C ARG A 190 -8.85 -18.25 -17.02
N LYS A 191 -7.63 -17.98 -16.58
CA LYS A 191 -6.40 -18.09 -17.37
C LYS A 191 -5.72 -19.45 -17.16
N ARG A 192 -4.87 -19.85 -18.10
CA ARG A 192 -4.17 -21.16 -18.05
C ARG A 192 -2.88 -21.09 -17.26
N GLU A 193 -2.22 -19.95 -17.28
CA GLU A 193 -0.90 -19.70 -16.73
C GLU A 193 -0.90 -19.85 -15.21
N LYS A 194 0.15 -20.48 -14.70
CA LYS A 194 0.38 -20.67 -13.28
C LYS A 194 1.43 -19.66 -12.80
N VAL A 195 1.17 -19.03 -11.67
CA VAL A 195 2.14 -18.11 -11.02
C VAL A 195 2.49 -18.65 -9.64
N ALA A 196 3.80 -18.70 -9.35
CA ALA A 196 4.33 -19.08 -8.05
C ALA A 196 4.66 -17.83 -7.23
N ILE A 197 4.16 -17.78 -6.00
CA ILE A 197 4.50 -16.75 -5.02
C ILE A 197 5.36 -17.40 -3.95
N VAL A 198 6.55 -16.88 -3.71
CA VAL A 198 7.48 -17.39 -2.71
C VAL A 198 7.45 -16.49 -1.48
N GLY A 199 6.80 -16.95 -0.43
CA GLY A 199 6.52 -16.22 0.81
C GLY A 199 5.09 -15.71 0.91
N SER A 200 4.47 -15.93 2.07
CA SER A 200 3.10 -15.54 2.39
C SER A 200 3.00 -14.26 3.23
N GLY A 201 4.02 -13.40 3.19
CA GLY A 201 3.99 -12.08 3.80
C GLY A 201 3.02 -11.12 3.08
N PRO A 202 2.85 -9.88 3.56
CA PRO A 202 1.92 -8.90 2.96
C PRO A 202 2.14 -8.70 1.46
N ALA A 203 3.39 -8.63 0.99
CA ALA A 203 3.70 -8.47 -0.43
C ALA A 203 3.24 -9.67 -1.26
N GLY A 204 3.59 -10.90 -0.83
CA GLY A 204 3.24 -12.13 -1.54
C GLY A 204 1.73 -12.35 -1.59
N LEU A 205 1.04 -12.20 -0.45
CA LEU A 205 -0.42 -12.34 -0.39
C LEU A 205 -1.14 -11.27 -1.21
N THR A 206 -0.61 -10.04 -1.27
CA THR A 206 -1.17 -8.99 -2.13
C THR A 206 -0.98 -9.30 -3.60
N CYS A 207 0.21 -9.75 -4.00
CA CYS A 207 0.46 -10.18 -5.38
C CYS A 207 -0.47 -11.33 -5.77
N ALA A 208 -0.63 -12.32 -4.89
CA ALA A 208 -1.54 -13.44 -5.09
C ALA A 208 -3.00 -12.97 -5.28
N TYR A 209 -3.46 -12.01 -4.45
CA TYR A 209 -4.80 -11.45 -4.54
C TYR A 209 -5.07 -10.81 -5.91
N TYR A 210 -4.18 -9.92 -6.39
CA TYR A 210 -4.40 -9.23 -7.66
C TYR A 210 -4.30 -10.18 -8.86
N LEU A 211 -3.38 -11.15 -8.84
CA LEU A 211 -3.27 -12.15 -9.90
C LEU A 211 -4.49 -13.10 -9.93
N ALA A 212 -5.00 -13.50 -8.77
CA ALA A 212 -6.23 -14.30 -8.70
C ALA A 212 -7.44 -13.54 -9.25
N ARG A 213 -7.55 -12.22 -8.97
CA ARG A 213 -8.59 -11.37 -9.57
C ARG A 213 -8.49 -11.32 -11.10
N GLU A 214 -7.28 -11.33 -11.65
CA GLU A 214 -7.07 -11.40 -13.11
C GLU A 214 -7.32 -12.80 -13.68
N GLY A 215 -7.64 -13.80 -12.86
CA GLY A 215 -8.00 -15.16 -13.27
C GLY A 215 -6.84 -16.15 -13.38
N TYR A 216 -5.63 -15.78 -12.96
CA TYR A 216 -4.47 -16.68 -12.95
C TYR A 216 -4.58 -17.77 -11.90
N LYS A 217 -3.91 -18.91 -12.16
CA LYS A 217 -3.75 -20.00 -11.19
C LYS A 217 -2.57 -19.68 -10.27
N VAL A 218 -2.86 -19.22 -9.06
CA VAL A 218 -1.82 -18.77 -8.11
C VAL A 218 -1.56 -19.83 -7.05
N THR A 219 -0.28 -20.12 -6.80
CA THR A 219 0.17 -20.96 -5.68
C THR A 219 1.16 -20.19 -4.84
N VAL A 220 0.87 -20.07 -3.54
CA VAL A 220 1.76 -19.46 -2.53
C VAL A 220 2.52 -20.58 -1.82
N PHE A 221 3.85 -20.48 -1.78
CA PHE A 221 4.76 -21.36 -1.06
C PHE A 221 5.29 -20.64 0.17
N GLU A 222 5.13 -21.24 1.35
CA GLU A 222 5.53 -20.65 2.64
C GLU A 222 6.36 -21.64 3.44
N LYS A 223 7.57 -21.21 3.86
CA LYS A 223 8.47 -22.05 4.67
C LYS A 223 7.94 -22.30 6.09
N ALA A 224 7.23 -21.34 6.66
CA ALA A 224 6.67 -21.46 8.00
C ALA A 224 5.44 -22.38 8.04
N PRO A 225 5.10 -22.93 9.24
CA PRO A 225 3.90 -23.72 9.42
C PRO A 225 2.60 -22.89 9.37
N VAL A 226 2.72 -21.56 9.39
CA VAL A 226 1.58 -20.62 9.37
C VAL A 226 1.77 -19.60 8.25
N LEU A 227 0.67 -19.15 7.69
CA LEU A 227 0.63 -18.11 6.65
C LEU A 227 0.60 -16.72 7.26
N GLY A 228 1.05 -15.70 6.49
CA GLY A 228 0.97 -14.29 6.86
C GLY A 228 2.34 -13.63 7.14
N GLY A 229 3.45 -14.39 7.07
CA GLY A 229 4.78 -13.86 7.30
C GLY A 229 4.87 -13.10 8.64
N MET A 230 5.45 -11.91 8.66
CA MET A 230 5.62 -11.11 9.89
C MET A 230 4.29 -10.70 10.55
N LEU A 231 3.16 -10.64 9.83
CA LEU A 231 1.82 -10.40 10.42
C LEU A 231 1.44 -11.51 11.41
N ALA A 232 1.78 -12.75 11.07
CA ALA A 232 1.51 -13.92 11.90
C ALA A 232 2.65 -14.19 12.89
N LEU A 233 3.92 -14.07 12.45
CA LEU A 233 5.09 -14.53 13.19
C LEU A 233 5.69 -13.49 14.14
N ALA A 234 5.64 -12.18 13.79
CA ALA A 234 6.31 -11.16 14.58
C ALA A 234 5.36 -10.21 15.33
N ILE A 235 4.33 -9.68 14.70
CA ILE A 235 3.44 -8.70 15.34
C ILE A 235 2.64 -9.39 16.47
N PRO A 236 2.71 -8.93 17.73
CA PRO A 236 2.01 -9.56 18.84
C PRO A 236 0.47 -9.44 18.73
N SER A 237 -0.25 -10.41 19.30
CA SER A 237 -1.72 -10.47 19.23
C SER A 237 -2.43 -9.26 19.86
N TYR A 238 -1.80 -8.56 20.81
CA TYR A 238 -2.37 -7.36 21.41
C TYR A 238 -2.38 -6.15 20.45
N ARG A 239 -1.60 -6.19 19.35
CA ARG A 239 -1.65 -5.22 18.25
C ARG A 239 -2.46 -5.75 17.06
N LEU A 240 -2.22 -7.01 16.68
CA LEU A 240 -2.87 -7.67 15.56
C LEU A 240 -3.32 -9.08 15.98
N PRO A 241 -4.58 -9.26 16.37
CA PRO A 241 -5.11 -10.57 16.73
C PRO A 241 -4.95 -11.56 15.57
N LYS A 242 -4.41 -12.76 15.82
CA LYS A 242 -4.12 -13.74 14.76
C LYS A 242 -5.34 -14.14 13.94
N LYS A 243 -6.51 -14.25 14.60
CA LYS A 243 -7.79 -14.50 13.92
C LYS A 243 -8.13 -13.49 12.82
N ILE A 244 -7.61 -12.25 12.89
CA ILE A 244 -7.81 -11.24 11.83
C ILE A 244 -6.95 -11.59 10.62
N VAL A 245 -5.69 -11.99 10.84
CA VAL A 245 -4.79 -12.44 9.77
C VAL A 245 -5.34 -13.70 9.09
N GLU A 246 -5.79 -14.67 9.89
CA GLU A 246 -6.42 -15.91 9.42
C GLU A 246 -7.65 -15.62 8.57
N ALA A 247 -8.55 -14.74 9.02
CA ALA A 247 -9.76 -14.37 8.30
C ALA A 247 -9.47 -13.68 6.94
N GLU A 248 -8.40 -12.87 6.85
CA GLU A 248 -8.00 -12.28 5.56
C GLU A 248 -7.40 -13.33 4.63
N ILE A 249 -6.62 -14.26 5.14
CA ILE A 249 -6.04 -15.37 4.37
C ILE A 249 -7.12 -16.32 3.87
N GLU A 250 -8.10 -16.67 4.71
CA GLU A 250 -9.24 -17.49 4.31
C GLU A 250 -10.01 -16.87 3.14
N LEU A 251 -10.16 -15.56 3.10
CA LEU A 251 -10.78 -14.87 1.98
C LEU A 251 -9.99 -15.11 0.67
N LEU A 252 -8.65 -15.08 0.72
CA LEU A 252 -7.81 -15.36 -0.44
C LEU A 252 -7.94 -16.83 -0.89
N GLN A 253 -8.04 -17.76 0.05
CA GLN A 253 -8.29 -19.18 -0.28
C GLN A 253 -9.64 -19.37 -0.98
N ARG A 254 -10.67 -18.65 -0.53
CA ARG A 254 -12.00 -18.63 -1.18
C ARG A 254 -11.95 -18.04 -2.60
N MET A 255 -10.96 -17.20 -2.92
CA MET A 255 -10.68 -16.72 -4.29
C MET A 255 -9.99 -17.78 -5.18
N GLY A 256 -9.71 -18.98 -4.66
CA GLY A 256 -9.08 -20.08 -5.39
C GLY A 256 -7.55 -20.08 -5.35
N ILE A 257 -6.92 -19.28 -4.47
CA ILE A 257 -5.46 -19.28 -4.31
C ILE A 257 -5.06 -20.55 -3.53
N THR A 258 -4.15 -21.33 -4.11
CA THR A 258 -3.57 -22.51 -3.43
C THR A 258 -2.46 -22.05 -2.50
N MET A 259 -2.46 -22.52 -1.24
CA MET A 259 -1.44 -22.18 -0.26
C MET A 259 -0.78 -23.44 0.28
N LYS A 260 0.56 -23.46 0.29
CA LYS A 260 1.39 -24.58 0.75
C LYS A 260 2.34 -24.10 1.84
N THR A 261 2.07 -24.52 3.08
CA THR A 261 2.95 -24.26 4.23
C THR A 261 4.00 -25.38 4.38
N ASN A 262 5.06 -25.14 5.19
CA ASN A 262 6.20 -26.06 5.36
C ASN A 262 6.83 -26.43 4.02
N MET A 263 6.90 -25.47 3.10
CA MET A 263 7.44 -25.62 1.76
C MET A 263 8.44 -24.49 1.49
N GLU A 264 9.71 -24.76 1.71
CA GLU A 264 10.80 -23.80 1.50
C GLU A 264 11.32 -23.93 0.07
N VAL A 265 11.04 -22.93 -0.77
CA VAL A 265 11.61 -22.87 -2.12
C VAL A 265 13.11 -22.68 -2.03
N GLY A 266 13.86 -23.50 -2.76
CA GLY A 266 15.32 -23.61 -2.68
C GLY A 266 15.79 -24.86 -1.92
N LYS A 267 14.93 -25.44 -1.04
CA LYS A 267 15.21 -26.71 -0.36
C LYS A 267 14.31 -27.85 -0.84
N GLU A 268 13.00 -27.76 -0.55
CA GLU A 268 12.04 -28.80 -0.97
C GLU A 268 11.79 -28.77 -2.47
N LYS A 269 11.78 -27.58 -3.07
CA LYS A 269 11.65 -27.37 -4.51
C LYS A 269 12.44 -26.17 -4.97
N THR A 270 13.17 -26.30 -6.06
CA THR A 270 13.86 -25.17 -6.69
C THR A 270 12.94 -24.41 -7.66
N VAL A 271 13.29 -23.17 -8.01
CA VAL A 271 12.59 -22.39 -9.04
C VAL A 271 12.62 -23.14 -10.38
N GLY A 272 13.74 -23.79 -10.73
CA GLY A 272 13.86 -24.60 -11.94
C GLY A 272 12.93 -25.79 -11.98
N GLN A 273 12.69 -26.46 -10.85
CA GLN A 273 11.68 -27.53 -10.74
C GLN A 273 10.27 -27.00 -10.91
N LEU A 274 9.96 -25.82 -10.32
CA LEU A 274 8.66 -25.19 -10.47
C LEU A 274 8.40 -24.75 -11.92
N ARG A 275 9.42 -24.24 -12.65
CA ARG A 275 9.34 -24.01 -14.10
C ARG A 275 8.94 -25.27 -14.87
N LYS A 276 9.54 -26.44 -14.54
CA LYS A 276 9.19 -27.74 -15.14
C LYS A 276 7.77 -28.19 -14.78
N GLU A 277 7.23 -27.78 -13.64
CA GLU A 277 5.85 -28.02 -13.24
C GLU A 277 4.85 -27.08 -13.95
N GLY A 278 5.34 -26.18 -14.81
CA GLY A 278 4.55 -25.29 -15.65
C GLY A 278 4.19 -23.95 -15.01
N PHE A 279 4.92 -23.50 -14.01
CA PHE A 279 4.84 -22.12 -13.54
C PHE A 279 5.53 -21.19 -14.54
N SER A 280 4.84 -20.14 -14.96
CA SER A 280 5.25 -19.22 -16.02
C SER A 280 5.81 -17.89 -15.50
N ALA A 281 5.60 -17.59 -14.23
CA ALA A 281 6.17 -16.42 -13.57
C ALA A 281 6.26 -16.64 -12.05
N PHE A 282 7.16 -15.89 -11.41
CA PHE A 282 7.49 -16.01 -9.99
C PHE A 282 7.47 -14.64 -9.33
N PHE A 283 6.95 -14.56 -8.11
CA PHE A 283 7.05 -13.38 -7.27
C PHE A 283 7.77 -13.73 -5.97
N ILE A 284 8.97 -13.20 -5.75
CA ILE A 284 9.79 -13.44 -4.56
C ILE A 284 9.42 -12.43 -3.48
N ALA A 285 8.87 -12.90 -2.37
CA ALA A 285 8.37 -12.11 -1.26
C ALA A 285 8.76 -12.72 0.11
N ILE A 286 10.01 -13.23 0.20
CA ILE A 286 10.54 -13.94 1.37
C ILE A 286 10.69 -13.05 2.61
N GLY A 287 10.67 -11.72 2.44
CA GLY A 287 10.86 -10.77 3.51
C GLY A 287 12.31 -10.76 4.03
N ALA A 288 12.51 -10.20 5.24
CA ALA A 288 13.78 -10.18 5.97
C ALA A 288 13.56 -10.90 7.31
N GLN A 289 13.98 -12.15 7.40
CA GLN A 289 13.62 -13.05 8.51
C GLN A 289 14.79 -13.48 9.40
N GLU A 290 15.99 -13.07 9.06
CA GLU A 290 17.19 -13.28 9.86
C GLU A 290 17.49 -12.02 10.68
N SER A 291 18.01 -12.20 11.88
CA SER A 291 18.33 -11.07 12.77
C SER A 291 19.81 -10.71 12.68
N THR A 292 20.08 -9.40 12.54
CA THR A 292 21.44 -8.88 12.61
C THR A 292 22.00 -9.02 14.01
N ARG A 293 23.26 -9.45 14.15
CA ARG A 293 23.97 -9.60 15.42
C ARG A 293 24.68 -8.29 15.79
N LEU A 294 24.93 -8.10 17.11
CA LEU A 294 25.74 -7.00 17.65
C LEU A 294 27.25 -7.17 17.35
N GLY A 295 27.71 -8.41 17.34
CA GLY A 295 29.13 -8.74 17.20
C GLY A 295 29.95 -8.42 18.45
N ILE A 296 29.35 -8.51 19.64
CA ILE A 296 30.03 -8.26 20.93
C ILE A 296 30.25 -9.54 21.72
N GLU A 297 31.20 -9.52 22.64
CA GLU A 297 31.52 -10.63 23.51
C GLU A 297 30.29 -11.06 24.34
N GLY A 298 30.05 -12.37 24.41
CA GLY A 298 28.98 -12.98 25.20
C GLY A 298 27.62 -13.03 24.48
N GLU A 299 27.55 -12.71 23.21
CA GLU A 299 26.29 -12.75 22.44
C GLU A 299 25.72 -14.18 22.28
N ASP A 300 26.56 -15.20 22.44
CA ASP A 300 26.17 -16.61 22.37
C ASP A 300 25.76 -17.22 23.75
N LEU A 301 25.75 -16.42 24.81
CA LEU A 301 25.35 -16.90 26.15
C LEU A 301 23.87 -17.30 26.17
N GLU A 302 23.56 -18.34 26.92
CA GLU A 302 22.15 -18.68 27.24
C GLU A 302 21.46 -17.48 27.89
N GLY A 303 20.27 -17.14 27.44
CA GLY A 303 19.52 -15.95 27.88
C GLY A 303 19.70 -14.74 26.99
N VAL A 304 20.52 -14.82 25.95
CA VAL A 304 20.59 -13.83 24.86
C VAL A 304 19.78 -14.36 23.67
N TYR A 305 18.82 -13.59 23.20
CA TYR A 305 17.88 -13.99 22.13
C TYR A 305 17.77 -12.91 21.09
N SER A 306 17.48 -13.30 19.84
CA SER A 306 17.05 -12.33 18.84
C SER A 306 15.57 -11.98 19.00
N GLY A 307 15.20 -10.74 18.69
CA GLY A 307 13.82 -10.24 18.79
C GLY A 307 12.86 -11.00 17.87
N LEU A 308 13.32 -11.35 16.67
CA LEU A 308 12.49 -12.10 15.72
C LEU A 308 12.23 -13.53 16.22
N ASP A 309 13.26 -14.25 16.70
CA ASP A 309 13.05 -15.59 17.25
C ASP A 309 12.13 -15.56 18.47
N TYR A 310 12.34 -14.59 19.36
CA TYR A 310 11.48 -14.41 20.53
C TYR A 310 10.01 -14.19 20.12
N LEU A 311 9.72 -13.25 19.22
CA LEU A 311 8.36 -12.94 18.77
C LEU A 311 7.76 -14.11 17.98
N ARG A 312 8.54 -14.78 17.13
CA ARG A 312 8.13 -15.97 16.38
C ARG A 312 7.69 -17.10 17.32
N ARG A 313 8.50 -17.43 18.33
CA ARG A 313 8.15 -18.45 19.33
C ARG A 313 6.93 -18.07 20.12
N LEU A 314 6.83 -16.81 20.55
CA LEU A 314 5.65 -16.30 21.26
C LEU A 314 4.38 -16.52 20.43
N ASN A 315 4.39 -16.08 19.18
CA ASN A 315 3.21 -16.13 18.30
C ASN A 315 2.86 -17.56 17.85
N LEU A 316 3.84 -18.48 17.85
CA LEU A 316 3.62 -19.91 17.61
C LEU A 316 3.23 -20.69 18.88
N GLY A 317 2.94 -20.01 20.00
CA GLY A 317 2.52 -20.65 21.24
C GLY A 317 3.65 -21.34 22.03
N LYS A 318 4.91 -21.05 21.74
CA LYS A 318 6.11 -21.60 22.39
C LYS A 318 6.96 -20.48 23.02
N PRO A 319 6.40 -19.67 23.96
CA PRO A 319 7.10 -18.51 24.50
C PRO A 319 8.35 -18.90 25.29
N ILE A 320 9.39 -18.06 25.16
CA ILE A 320 10.62 -18.16 25.93
C ILE A 320 10.40 -17.50 27.31
N LYS A 321 10.78 -18.16 28.40
CA LYS A 321 10.80 -17.57 29.74
C LYS A 321 12.06 -16.72 29.91
N LEU A 322 11.89 -15.40 29.90
CA LEU A 322 13.01 -14.43 29.95
C LEU A 322 13.49 -14.12 31.39
N GLY A 323 12.78 -14.59 32.43
CA GLY A 323 13.08 -14.22 33.82
C GLY A 323 12.45 -12.88 34.22
N LYS A 324 12.97 -12.28 35.32
CA LYS A 324 12.36 -11.07 35.90
C LYS A 324 12.94 -9.76 35.36
N ARG A 325 14.23 -9.76 35.00
CA ARG A 325 14.97 -8.57 34.52
C ARG A 325 15.36 -8.75 33.09
N VAL A 326 14.68 -8.03 32.20
CA VAL A 326 14.85 -8.17 30.75
C VAL A 326 15.30 -6.85 30.15
N ALA A 327 16.41 -6.87 29.41
CA ALA A 327 16.85 -5.73 28.62
C ALA A 327 16.61 -6.03 27.14
N VAL A 328 15.97 -5.07 26.46
CA VAL A 328 15.75 -5.11 25.00
C VAL A 328 16.65 -4.07 24.35
N ILE A 329 17.45 -4.50 23.39
CA ILE A 329 18.40 -3.63 22.68
C ILE A 329 17.83 -3.27 21.31
N GLY A 330 17.54 -1.99 21.10
CA GLY A 330 16.98 -1.47 19.85
C GLY A 330 15.96 -0.36 20.08
N GLY A 331 15.65 0.39 19.04
CA GLY A 331 14.73 1.53 19.10
C GLY A 331 13.58 1.46 18.10
N GLY A 332 13.43 0.37 17.35
CA GLY A 332 12.36 0.19 16.36
C GLY A 332 11.09 -0.44 16.94
N ASN A 333 10.03 -0.53 16.13
CA ASN A 333 8.76 -1.13 16.54
C ASN A 333 8.90 -2.57 17.04
N ALA A 334 9.84 -3.35 16.51
CA ALA A 334 10.14 -4.71 17.01
C ALA A 334 10.63 -4.68 18.46
N ALA A 335 11.47 -3.72 18.84
CA ALA A 335 11.91 -3.57 20.24
C ALA A 335 10.75 -3.24 21.18
N MET A 336 9.81 -2.37 20.73
CA MET A 336 8.58 -2.08 21.48
C MET A 336 7.71 -3.34 21.64
N ASP A 337 7.57 -4.13 20.59
CA ASP A 337 6.80 -5.38 20.61
C ASP A 337 7.43 -6.42 21.57
N VAL A 338 8.76 -6.55 21.54
CA VAL A 338 9.49 -7.46 22.44
C VAL A 338 9.33 -7.05 23.90
N VAL A 339 9.65 -5.80 24.25
CA VAL A 339 9.64 -5.37 25.65
C VAL A 339 8.24 -5.41 26.26
N ARG A 340 7.23 -5.01 25.51
CA ARG A 340 5.83 -5.05 25.92
C ARG A 340 5.31 -6.50 26.06
N SER A 341 5.77 -7.40 25.19
CA SER A 341 5.49 -8.84 25.31
C SER A 341 6.16 -9.46 26.53
N ALA A 342 7.43 -9.10 26.81
CA ALA A 342 8.13 -9.55 28.00
C ALA A 342 7.40 -9.15 29.30
N ARG A 343 6.89 -7.91 29.37
CA ARG A 343 6.05 -7.45 30.48
C ARG A 343 4.80 -8.31 30.67
N ARG A 344 4.11 -8.63 29.57
CA ARG A 344 2.89 -9.48 29.60
C ARG A 344 3.17 -10.92 30.00
N LEU A 345 4.39 -11.40 29.76
CA LEU A 345 4.85 -12.73 30.16
C LEU A 345 5.48 -12.78 31.57
N GLY A 346 5.38 -11.69 32.36
CA GLY A 346 5.74 -11.66 33.75
C GLY A 346 7.12 -11.09 34.10
N ALA A 347 7.81 -10.44 33.16
CA ALA A 347 9.01 -9.69 33.46
C ALA A 347 8.68 -8.52 34.43
N GLU A 348 9.31 -8.49 35.61
CA GLU A 348 9.09 -7.46 36.63
C GLU A 348 9.76 -6.12 36.19
N LYS A 349 10.98 -6.22 35.67
CA LYS A 349 11.79 -5.11 35.18
C LYS A 349 12.16 -5.36 33.72
N ALA A 350 11.34 -4.88 32.79
CA ALA A 350 11.66 -4.87 31.39
C ALA A 350 12.00 -3.44 30.96
N LEU A 351 13.08 -3.26 30.19
CA LEU A 351 13.56 -1.94 29.75
C LEU A 351 14.12 -1.99 28.33
N ILE A 352 14.22 -0.82 27.72
CA ILE A 352 14.84 -0.64 26.41
C ILE A 352 16.20 0.06 26.57
N LEU A 353 17.22 -0.44 25.86
CA LEU A 353 18.51 0.22 25.65
C LEU A 353 18.60 0.70 24.21
N TYR A 354 18.83 2.01 24.03
CA TYR A 354 18.95 2.60 22.72
C TYR A 354 20.14 3.55 22.65
N ARG A 355 20.99 3.37 21.62
CA ARG A 355 22.26 4.08 21.47
C ARG A 355 22.14 5.57 21.09
N ARG A 356 20.97 6.02 20.61
CA ARG A 356 20.69 7.41 20.23
C ARG A 356 19.68 8.04 21.19
N GLY A 357 19.25 9.26 20.90
CA GLY A 357 18.22 9.99 21.64
C GLY A 357 16.80 9.49 21.34
N LEU A 358 15.84 10.00 22.08
CA LEU A 358 14.43 9.65 21.95
C LEU A 358 13.87 10.11 20.58
N GLU A 359 14.35 11.25 20.10
CA GLU A 359 13.94 11.85 18.81
C GLU A 359 14.41 11.02 17.62
N GLU A 360 15.56 10.33 17.74
CA GLU A 360 16.11 9.47 16.71
C GLU A 360 15.55 8.04 16.74
N MET A 361 14.58 7.76 17.60
CA MET A 361 13.95 6.43 17.64
C MET A 361 13.07 6.22 16.40
N PRO A 362 13.29 5.15 15.62
CA PRO A 362 12.45 4.86 14.46
C PRO A 362 11.07 4.27 14.81
N SER A 363 10.80 4.03 16.10
CA SER A 363 9.47 3.61 16.57
C SER A 363 8.46 4.72 16.40
N ARG A 364 7.21 4.34 16.20
CA ARG A 364 6.10 5.30 16.17
C ARG A 364 5.92 5.99 17.53
N PRO A 365 5.58 7.29 17.55
CA PRO A 365 5.33 8.01 18.80
C PRO A 365 4.30 7.35 19.71
N GLU A 366 3.25 6.74 19.12
CA GLU A 366 2.22 6.03 19.88
C GLU A 366 2.77 4.81 20.60
N GLU A 367 3.68 4.04 20.00
CA GLU A 367 4.32 2.88 20.62
C GLU A 367 5.22 3.29 21.77
N ILE A 368 5.95 4.40 21.61
CA ILE A 368 6.77 4.97 22.68
C ILE A 368 5.87 5.43 23.85
N GLN A 369 4.75 6.08 23.53
CA GLN A 369 3.79 6.54 24.53
C GLN A 369 3.16 5.36 25.28
N GLU A 370 2.76 4.30 24.55
CA GLU A 370 2.21 3.08 25.16
C GLU A 370 3.23 2.37 26.08
N CYS A 371 4.53 2.39 25.74
CA CYS A 371 5.60 1.90 26.62
C CYS A 371 5.68 2.72 27.90
N LYS A 372 5.61 4.06 27.83
CA LYS A 372 5.60 4.94 29.00
C LYS A 372 4.40 4.69 29.91
N GLU A 373 3.21 4.52 29.34
CA GLU A 373 1.97 4.20 30.06
C GLU A 373 2.05 2.82 30.74
N GLU A 374 2.73 1.85 30.13
CA GLU A 374 3.01 0.53 30.68
C GLU A 374 4.19 0.54 31.67
N LYS A 375 4.74 1.72 32.01
CA LYS A 375 5.87 1.95 32.93
C LYS A 375 7.12 1.18 32.52
N ILE A 376 7.42 1.13 31.23
CA ILE A 376 8.62 0.52 30.67
C ILE A 376 9.68 1.62 30.51
N PRO A 377 10.83 1.55 31.22
CA PRO A 377 11.91 2.51 31.07
C PRO A 377 12.58 2.42 29.70
N ILE A 378 12.88 3.57 29.10
CA ILE A 378 13.66 3.71 27.88
C ILE A 378 14.96 4.43 28.21
N HIS A 379 16.06 3.70 28.20
CA HIS A 379 17.42 4.24 28.41
C HIS A 379 18.02 4.61 27.07
N THR A 380 17.89 5.87 26.70
CA THR A 380 18.53 6.43 25.51
C THR A 380 20.01 6.71 25.75
N LEU A 381 20.76 7.01 24.69
CA LEU A 381 22.21 7.29 24.73
C LEU A 381 22.97 6.23 25.53
N THR A 382 22.62 4.95 25.32
CA THR A 382 23.19 3.82 26.05
C THR A 382 23.39 2.65 25.08
N GLN A 383 24.65 2.18 24.97
CA GLN A 383 25.03 1.08 24.10
C GLN A 383 25.66 -0.05 24.92
N PRO A 384 25.25 -1.31 24.73
CA PRO A 384 25.94 -2.46 25.28
C PRO A 384 27.28 -2.65 24.57
N ILE A 385 28.33 -3.01 25.33
CA ILE A 385 29.68 -3.29 24.83
C ILE A 385 30.09 -4.74 25.01
N ARG A 386 29.53 -5.44 26.01
CA ARG A 386 29.66 -6.88 26.16
C ARG A 386 28.57 -7.46 27.07
N PHE A 387 28.33 -8.74 26.96
CA PHE A 387 27.47 -9.50 27.86
C PHE A 387 28.32 -10.33 28.81
N ILE A 388 28.01 -10.23 30.09
CA ILE A 388 28.77 -10.90 31.16
C ILE A 388 27.98 -12.12 31.60
N GLY A 389 28.62 -13.30 31.46
CA GLY A 389 28.01 -14.58 31.84
C GLY A 389 28.63 -15.19 33.07
N GLY A 390 27.88 -16.17 33.63
CA GLY A 390 28.36 -17.10 34.64
C GLY A 390 27.71 -18.46 34.40
N ASN A 391 28.50 -19.53 34.40
CA ASN A 391 28.04 -20.89 34.07
C ASN A 391 27.31 -20.98 32.70
N GLY A 392 27.84 -20.28 31.67
CA GLY A 392 27.28 -20.28 30.32
C GLY A 392 26.01 -19.44 30.12
N ARG A 393 25.50 -18.78 31.18
CA ARG A 393 24.27 -18.00 31.13
C ARG A 393 24.54 -16.52 31.42
N ILE A 394 23.79 -15.61 30.77
CA ILE A 394 23.87 -14.17 31.02
C ILE A 394 23.49 -13.80 32.43
N GLN A 395 24.25 -12.88 33.04
CA GLN A 395 23.99 -12.34 34.37
C GLN A 395 23.96 -10.80 34.40
N ALA A 396 24.71 -10.15 33.49
CA ALA A 396 24.79 -8.71 33.41
C ALA A 396 25.14 -8.24 31.98
N ILE A 397 24.85 -6.97 31.71
CA ILE A 397 25.31 -6.25 30.53
C ILE A 397 26.27 -5.17 31.00
N GLU A 398 27.40 -5.02 30.32
CA GLU A 398 28.24 -3.85 30.43
C GLU A 398 27.86 -2.90 29.32
N CYS A 399 27.51 -1.67 29.71
CA CYS A 399 27.06 -0.61 28.82
C CYS A 399 27.98 0.59 28.90
N ILE A 400 28.03 1.39 27.84
CA ILE A 400 28.69 2.69 27.79
C ILE A 400 27.68 3.77 27.46
N LYS A 401 27.88 5.00 28.01
CA LYS A 401 27.08 6.16 27.63
C LYS A 401 27.52 6.70 26.28
N MET A 402 26.57 7.23 25.54
CA MET A 402 26.77 7.79 24.22
C MET A 402 26.50 9.30 24.22
N ARG A 403 27.14 10.02 23.31
CA ARG A 403 26.75 11.36 22.89
C ARG A 403 26.41 11.36 21.41
N LEU A 404 25.58 12.32 20.97
CA LEU A 404 25.30 12.48 19.55
C LEU A 404 26.22 13.53 18.95
N THR A 405 26.74 13.26 17.76
CA THR A 405 27.50 14.24 16.96
C THR A 405 26.55 15.29 16.37
N GLU A 406 27.13 16.32 15.74
CA GLU A 406 26.39 17.18 14.86
C GLU A 406 25.78 16.37 13.70
N PRO A 407 24.65 16.82 13.10
CA PRO A 407 24.04 16.15 11.96
C PRO A 407 25.02 16.06 10.78
N ASP A 408 25.10 14.87 10.15
CA ASP A 408 25.83 14.68 8.89
C ASP A 408 25.03 15.26 7.71
N GLU A 409 25.56 15.16 6.48
CA GLU A 409 24.92 15.64 5.24
C GLU A 409 23.50 15.06 5.01
N SER A 410 23.20 13.91 5.60
CA SER A 410 21.87 13.29 5.58
C SER A 410 20.95 13.76 6.72
N GLY A 411 21.41 14.71 7.55
CA GLY A 411 20.70 15.16 8.73
C GLY A 411 20.74 14.17 9.92
N ARG A 412 21.53 13.12 9.83
CA ARG A 412 21.64 12.09 10.87
C ARG A 412 22.72 12.38 11.88
N ARG A 413 22.39 12.32 13.16
CA ARG A 413 23.32 12.43 14.28
C ARG A 413 23.89 11.06 14.61
N ARG A 414 25.21 10.92 14.61
CA ARG A 414 25.89 9.65 14.92
C ARG A 414 26.12 9.51 16.42
N PRO A 415 25.93 8.33 17.01
CA PRO A 415 26.26 8.07 18.41
C PRO A 415 27.76 7.78 18.56
N GLU A 416 28.43 8.51 19.46
CA GLU A 416 29.83 8.28 19.85
C GLU A 416 29.89 7.87 21.32
N PRO A 417 30.74 6.90 21.69
CA PRO A 417 30.92 6.50 23.08
C PRO A 417 31.63 7.60 23.90
N ILE A 418 31.22 7.73 25.15
CA ILE A 418 31.90 8.59 26.13
C ILE A 418 32.86 7.71 26.94
N PRO A 419 34.18 7.78 26.72
CA PRO A 419 35.15 6.96 27.43
C PRO A 419 35.07 7.17 28.95
N GLY A 420 35.21 6.10 29.74
CA GLY A 420 35.15 6.14 31.21
C GLY A 420 33.73 6.22 31.78
N SER A 421 32.71 6.05 30.93
CA SER A 421 31.30 6.06 31.37
C SER A 421 30.68 4.66 31.44
N GLU A 422 31.52 3.62 31.44
CA GLU A 422 31.11 2.23 31.48
C GLU A 422 30.41 1.90 32.79
N PHE A 423 29.34 1.12 32.70
CA PHE A 423 28.60 0.66 33.88
C PHE A 423 27.95 -0.71 33.63
N LYS A 424 27.69 -1.44 34.70
CA LYS A 424 27.10 -2.76 34.64
C LYS A 424 25.63 -2.77 35.10
N MET A 425 24.82 -3.53 34.38
CA MET A 425 23.40 -3.71 34.64
C MET A 425 23.10 -5.21 34.78
N LYS A 426 22.54 -5.64 35.93
CA LYS A 426 22.12 -7.03 36.13
C LYS A 426 20.86 -7.36 35.35
N VAL A 427 20.90 -8.45 34.58
CA VAL A 427 19.79 -8.97 33.77
C VAL A 427 19.65 -10.47 33.88
N ASP A 428 18.48 -11.01 33.62
CA ASP A 428 18.21 -12.45 33.51
C ASP A 428 18.12 -12.89 32.06
N ALA A 429 17.78 -11.94 31.14
CA ALA A 429 17.80 -12.14 29.71
C ALA A 429 18.02 -10.82 28.95
N VAL A 430 18.54 -10.97 27.75
CA VAL A 430 18.71 -9.90 26.75
C VAL A 430 17.99 -10.31 25.46
N VAL A 431 17.32 -9.35 24.82
CA VAL A 431 16.71 -9.56 23.52
C VAL A 431 17.19 -8.46 22.56
N THR A 432 17.89 -8.85 21.49
CA THR A 432 18.42 -7.92 20.48
C THR A 432 17.38 -7.68 19.38
N ALA A 433 17.00 -6.43 19.15
CA ALA A 433 16.03 -6.02 18.12
C ALA A 433 16.63 -4.91 17.23
N LEU A 434 17.66 -5.26 16.46
CA LEU A 434 18.56 -4.33 15.79
C LEU A 434 18.28 -4.15 14.30
N GLY A 435 18.26 -5.22 13.55
CA GLY A 435 18.08 -5.24 12.11
C GLY A 435 17.59 -6.60 11.65
N GLN A 436 17.27 -6.67 10.37
CA GLN A 436 16.75 -7.88 9.74
C GLN A 436 17.36 -8.02 8.35
N GLU A 437 17.65 -9.25 7.94
CA GLU A 437 18.24 -9.61 6.67
C GLU A 437 17.43 -10.72 6.00
N SER A 438 17.53 -10.81 4.68
CA SER A 438 16.84 -11.84 3.89
C SER A 438 17.70 -13.11 3.77
N ASP A 439 17.03 -14.27 3.85
CA ASP A 439 17.64 -15.59 3.57
C ASP A 439 17.35 -15.96 2.12
N TRP A 440 18.41 -16.01 1.30
CA TRP A 440 18.31 -16.17 -0.15
C TRP A 440 18.41 -17.62 -0.64
N CYS A 441 18.09 -18.61 0.17
CA CYS A 441 18.11 -20.01 -0.23
C CYS A 441 17.21 -20.32 -1.44
N CYS A 442 16.21 -19.47 -1.73
CA CYS A 442 15.33 -19.59 -2.89
C CYS A 442 16.02 -19.27 -4.23
N LEU A 443 17.12 -18.52 -4.21
CA LEU A 443 17.92 -18.19 -5.39
C LEU A 443 18.94 -19.30 -5.64
N THR A 444 18.55 -20.30 -6.40
CA THR A 444 19.39 -21.42 -6.78
C THR A 444 20.25 -21.07 -8.01
N PRO A 445 21.31 -21.83 -8.34
CA PRO A 445 22.24 -21.50 -9.44
C PRO A 445 21.59 -21.33 -10.82
N GLU A 446 20.39 -21.86 -11.01
CA GLU A 446 19.63 -21.67 -12.25
C GLU A 446 18.92 -20.32 -12.36
N CYS A 447 18.95 -19.47 -11.31
CA CYS A 447 18.41 -18.12 -11.32
C CYS A 447 19.52 -17.12 -11.64
N THR A 448 19.26 -16.19 -12.57
CA THR A 448 20.23 -15.14 -12.96
C THR A 448 20.11 -13.87 -12.11
N CYS A 449 19.38 -13.95 -11.00
CA CYS A 449 19.15 -12.83 -10.10
C CYS A 449 20.42 -12.37 -9.38
N THR A 450 20.58 -11.06 -9.20
CA THR A 450 21.69 -10.46 -8.45
C THR A 450 21.23 -9.76 -7.19
N LEU A 451 22.10 -9.72 -6.17
CA LEU A 451 21.85 -8.98 -4.93
C LEU A 451 22.54 -7.61 -4.97
N THR A 452 21.95 -6.65 -4.29
CA THR A 452 22.57 -5.34 -4.05
C THR A 452 23.67 -5.45 -2.99
N GLY A 453 24.49 -4.42 -2.84
CA GLY A 453 25.47 -4.34 -1.73
C GLY A 453 24.86 -4.34 -0.33
N TRP A 454 23.54 -4.17 -0.20
CA TRP A 454 22.79 -4.24 1.06
C TRP A 454 22.17 -5.61 1.33
N GLY A 455 22.43 -6.61 0.49
CA GLY A 455 21.87 -7.95 0.64
C GLY A 455 20.40 -8.08 0.25
N THR A 456 19.83 -7.12 -0.48
CA THR A 456 18.47 -7.17 -1.04
C THR A 456 18.50 -7.57 -2.51
N LEU A 457 17.40 -8.09 -3.05
CA LEU A 457 17.31 -8.46 -4.46
C LEU A 457 17.27 -7.22 -5.34
N LYS A 458 18.15 -7.19 -6.34
CA LYS A 458 18.17 -6.12 -7.35
C LYS A 458 16.99 -6.31 -8.32
N ILE A 459 16.18 -5.26 -8.46
CA ILE A 459 15.06 -5.20 -9.38
C ILE A 459 15.03 -3.87 -10.11
N ASP A 460 14.29 -3.81 -11.19
CA ASP A 460 13.84 -2.55 -11.76
C ASP A 460 12.77 -1.90 -10.87
N PRO A 461 12.99 -0.68 -10.36
CA PRO A 461 12.11 -0.06 -9.35
C PRO A 461 10.71 0.27 -9.84
N LEU A 462 10.49 0.33 -11.16
CA LEU A 462 9.19 0.61 -11.77
C LEU A 462 8.41 -0.68 -12.06
N THR A 463 9.12 -1.72 -12.53
CA THR A 463 8.48 -2.96 -12.97
C THR A 463 8.57 -4.08 -11.96
N PHE A 464 9.38 -3.95 -10.92
CA PHE A 464 9.64 -4.99 -9.92
C PHE A 464 10.22 -6.29 -10.51
N GLN A 465 10.70 -6.26 -11.77
CA GLN A 465 11.33 -7.37 -12.45
C GLN A 465 12.81 -7.45 -12.06
N SER A 466 13.31 -8.66 -11.83
CA SER A 466 14.73 -8.94 -11.57
C SER A 466 15.52 -9.05 -12.88
N ASP A 467 16.81 -9.37 -12.77
CA ASP A 467 17.66 -9.69 -13.94
C ASP A 467 17.20 -11.00 -14.63
N ASP A 468 16.42 -11.85 -13.97
CA ASP A 468 15.75 -13.03 -14.54
C ASP A 468 14.34 -12.66 -15.02
N PRO A 469 14.02 -12.78 -16.31
CA PRO A 469 12.85 -12.13 -16.91
C PRO A 469 11.48 -12.65 -16.40
N ASP A 470 11.39 -13.87 -15.87
CA ASP A 470 10.16 -14.42 -15.31
C ASP A 470 10.06 -14.26 -13.77
N ILE A 471 11.11 -13.66 -13.14
CA ILE A 471 11.18 -13.43 -11.69
C ILE A 471 10.95 -11.96 -11.37
N PHE A 472 9.96 -11.72 -10.51
CA PHE A 472 9.62 -10.43 -9.93
C PHE A 472 9.77 -10.51 -8.41
N ALA A 473 9.96 -9.38 -7.74
CA ALA A 473 10.08 -9.39 -6.29
C ALA A 473 9.55 -8.11 -5.64
N GLY A 474 9.25 -8.17 -4.33
CA GLY A 474 8.79 -7.00 -3.58
C GLY A 474 8.80 -7.23 -2.06
N GLY A 475 8.44 -6.18 -1.31
CA GLY A 475 8.49 -6.15 0.14
C GLY A 475 9.93 -6.06 0.66
N ASP A 476 10.13 -6.53 1.90
CA ASP A 476 11.42 -6.39 2.58
C ASP A 476 12.58 -7.11 1.87
N ALA A 477 12.29 -8.09 1.05
CA ALA A 477 13.27 -8.77 0.20
C ALA A 477 13.99 -7.81 -0.79
N VAL A 478 13.34 -6.72 -1.16
CA VAL A 478 13.84 -5.72 -2.12
C VAL A 478 14.26 -4.43 -1.43
N ARG A 479 13.44 -3.96 -0.47
CA ARG A 479 13.63 -2.65 0.18
C ARG A 479 14.39 -2.73 1.50
N GLY A 480 14.64 -3.92 2.04
CA GLY A 480 14.93 -4.10 3.46
C GLY A 480 13.67 -3.91 4.31
N PRO A 481 13.75 -4.02 5.64
CA PRO A 481 12.60 -3.94 6.53
C PRO A 481 11.85 -2.61 6.43
N GLN A 482 10.60 -2.67 5.94
CA GLN A 482 9.71 -1.53 5.75
C GLN A 482 8.33 -1.79 6.37
N SER A 483 7.34 -0.98 6.03
CA SER A 483 5.99 -1.11 6.58
C SER A 483 5.13 -2.11 5.80
N VAL A 484 4.03 -2.53 6.44
CA VAL A 484 3.04 -3.43 5.82
C VAL A 484 2.43 -2.80 4.56
N ILE A 485 2.18 -1.48 4.55
CA ILE A 485 1.57 -0.81 3.40
C ILE A 485 2.54 -0.67 2.21
N ASP A 486 3.85 -0.54 2.48
CA ASP A 486 4.87 -0.59 1.42
C ASP A 486 4.91 -1.97 0.77
N ALA A 487 4.89 -3.03 1.57
CA ALA A 487 4.84 -4.40 1.07
C ALA A 487 3.56 -4.70 0.26
N ILE A 488 2.40 -4.14 0.67
CA ILE A 488 1.14 -4.23 -0.09
C ILE A 488 1.29 -3.51 -1.44
N SER A 489 1.88 -2.32 -1.45
CA SER A 489 2.17 -1.59 -2.68
C SER A 489 3.00 -2.41 -3.66
N ASP A 490 4.12 -2.96 -3.17
CA ASP A 490 5.03 -3.76 -3.99
C ASP A 490 4.36 -5.02 -4.55
N GLY A 491 3.56 -5.71 -3.74
CA GLY A 491 2.80 -6.87 -4.19
C GLY A 491 1.80 -6.55 -5.29
N ARG A 492 1.14 -5.39 -5.22
CA ARG A 492 0.23 -4.91 -6.26
C ARG A 492 0.98 -4.57 -7.54
N GLU A 493 2.06 -3.81 -7.43
CA GLU A 493 2.86 -3.39 -8.58
C GLU A 493 3.54 -4.57 -9.26
N GLY A 494 4.02 -5.55 -8.48
CA GLY A 494 4.53 -6.82 -9.00
C GLY A 494 3.47 -7.63 -9.75
N ALA A 495 2.24 -7.69 -9.22
CA ALA A 495 1.13 -8.38 -9.89
C ALA A 495 0.78 -7.74 -11.25
N ILE A 496 0.78 -6.39 -11.33
CA ILE A 496 0.58 -5.67 -12.59
C ILE A 496 1.68 -6.01 -13.60
N SER A 497 2.92 -6.12 -13.15
CA SER A 497 4.04 -6.47 -14.01
C SER A 497 3.95 -7.91 -14.50
N ILE A 498 3.62 -8.85 -13.63
CA ILE A 498 3.43 -10.26 -13.99
C ILE A 498 2.28 -10.42 -14.99
N ASP A 499 1.13 -9.76 -14.78
CA ASP A 499 0.03 -9.81 -15.75
C ASP A 499 0.47 -9.30 -17.12
N ARG A 500 1.19 -8.17 -17.19
CA ARG A 500 1.72 -7.63 -18.44
C ARG A 500 2.75 -8.56 -19.09
N TYR A 501 3.65 -9.11 -18.30
CA TYR A 501 4.67 -10.06 -18.77
C TYR A 501 4.02 -11.29 -19.43
N LEU A 502 3.07 -11.92 -18.74
CA LEU A 502 2.36 -13.10 -19.24
C LEU A 502 1.49 -12.80 -20.47
N ARG A 503 1.11 -11.55 -20.67
CA ARG A 503 0.36 -11.08 -21.86
C ARG A 503 1.27 -10.54 -22.95
N GLY A 504 2.59 -10.56 -22.81
CA GLY A 504 3.54 -10.00 -23.78
C GLY A 504 3.43 -8.48 -23.94
N GLN A 505 2.99 -7.76 -22.90
CA GLN A 505 2.79 -6.32 -22.94
C GLN A 505 3.99 -5.57 -22.37
N ASN A 506 4.16 -4.30 -22.76
CA ASN A 506 5.20 -3.45 -22.21
C ASN A 506 5.00 -3.20 -20.70
N LEU A 507 6.00 -3.59 -19.89
CA LEU A 507 5.92 -3.50 -18.43
C LEU A 507 5.90 -2.05 -17.92
N ARG A 508 6.47 -1.10 -18.64
CA ARG A 508 6.64 0.30 -18.23
C ARG A 508 5.51 1.21 -18.65
N LEU A 509 4.76 0.83 -19.69
CA LEU A 509 3.76 1.71 -20.29
C LEU A 509 2.76 2.28 -19.29
N GLY A 510 2.71 3.61 -19.16
CA GLY A 510 1.75 4.34 -18.31
C GLY A 510 1.95 4.17 -16.81
N ARG A 511 3.15 3.75 -16.35
CA ARG A 511 3.49 3.63 -14.91
C ARG A 511 4.23 4.84 -14.35
N GLU A 512 4.86 5.65 -15.18
CA GLU A 512 5.57 6.87 -14.79
C GLU A 512 4.56 7.99 -14.52
N ARG A 513 3.87 7.92 -13.37
CA ARG A 513 2.92 8.95 -12.94
C ARG A 513 3.42 9.64 -11.69
N GLU A 514 3.55 10.94 -11.77
CA GLU A 514 3.85 11.79 -10.61
C GLU A 514 2.55 12.35 -10.04
N LEU A 515 2.13 11.87 -8.87
CA LEU A 515 1.05 12.47 -8.11
C LEU A 515 1.59 13.65 -7.30
N ARG A 516 0.90 14.79 -7.34
CA ARG A 516 1.23 15.98 -6.53
C ARG A 516 0.16 16.25 -5.49
N ALA A 517 0.59 16.47 -4.26
CA ALA A 517 -0.30 16.82 -3.17
C ALA A 517 -0.77 18.27 -3.26
N ILE A 518 -2.07 18.50 -3.09
CA ILE A 518 -2.62 19.82 -2.85
C ILE A 518 -2.31 20.17 -1.39
N ARG A 519 -1.46 21.16 -1.14
CA ARG A 519 -1.00 21.56 0.20
C ARG A 519 -1.75 22.78 0.77
N GLU A 520 -2.47 23.51 -0.07
CA GLU A 520 -3.21 24.72 0.31
C GLU A 520 -4.72 24.52 0.16
N PRO A 521 -5.40 23.92 1.15
CA PRO A 521 -6.84 23.77 1.11
C PRO A 521 -7.55 25.08 1.45
N GLN A 522 -8.81 25.22 1.02
CA GLN A 522 -9.67 26.36 1.39
C GLN A 522 -10.15 26.20 2.84
N LYS A 523 -9.32 26.64 3.80
CA LYS A 523 -9.52 26.43 5.25
C LYS A 523 -10.77 27.15 5.79
N GLU A 524 -11.07 28.30 5.23
CA GLU A 524 -12.11 29.24 5.69
C GLU A 524 -13.51 28.64 5.64
N LYS A 525 -13.68 27.57 4.86
CA LYS A 525 -14.95 26.86 4.72
C LYS A 525 -15.25 25.86 5.83
N TYR A 526 -14.28 25.62 6.72
CA TYR A 526 -14.38 24.55 7.70
C TYR A 526 -14.17 25.02 9.13
N ASN A 527 -15.06 24.64 10.01
CA ASN A 527 -14.94 24.92 11.44
C ASN A 527 -14.07 23.87 12.14
N PRO A 528 -13.30 24.27 13.18
CA PRO A 528 -12.62 23.33 14.05
C PRO A 528 -13.61 22.34 14.69
N ALA A 529 -13.18 21.08 14.78
CA ALA A 529 -13.93 20.00 15.43
C ALA A 529 -12.95 19.02 16.11
N PRO A 530 -13.23 18.54 17.32
CA PRO A 530 -12.31 17.69 18.06
C PRO A 530 -12.08 16.35 17.33
N ARG A 531 -10.80 15.95 17.23
CA ARG A 531 -10.43 14.62 16.74
C ARG A 531 -10.95 13.54 17.70
N THR A 532 -11.50 12.48 17.15
CA THR A 532 -11.95 11.33 17.92
C THR A 532 -10.82 10.66 18.67
N GLN A 533 -11.00 10.42 19.97
CA GLN A 533 -10.10 9.59 20.77
C GLN A 533 -10.36 8.11 20.47
N ILE A 534 -9.29 7.36 20.18
CA ILE A 534 -9.39 5.93 19.93
C ILE A 534 -9.51 5.21 21.27
N PRO A 535 -10.59 4.47 21.51
CA PRO A 535 -10.73 3.73 22.78
C PRO A 535 -9.62 2.68 22.92
N SER A 536 -8.99 2.60 24.07
CA SER A 536 -7.95 1.63 24.38
C SER A 536 -8.17 0.93 25.72
N LEU A 537 -7.57 -0.23 25.90
CA LEU A 537 -7.55 -0.91 27.17
C LEU A 537 -6.74 -0.12 28.21
N ASP A 538 -7.24 -0.10 29.44
CA ASP A 538 -6.54 0.48 30.58
C ASP A 538 -5.11 -0.09 30.71
N PRO A 539 -4.08 0.76 30.92
CA PRO A 539 -2.68 0.32 30.99
C PRO A 539 -2.41 -0.78 32.00
N GLN A 540 -3.06 -0.75 33.20
CA GLN A 540 -2.86 -1.76 34.22
C GLN A 540 -3.49 -3.12 33.87
N LYS A 541 -4.54 -3.10 33.04
CA LYS A 541 -5.21 -4.32 32.55
C LYS A 541 -4.47 -4.91 31.35
N ARG A 542 -4.02 -4.07 30.42
CA ARG A 542 -3.41 -4.54 29.17
C ARG A 542 -2.04 -5.19 29.35
N VAL A 543 -1.27 -4.85 30.41
CA VAL A 543 0.01 -5.50 30.73
C VAL A 543 -0.12 -6.93 31.25
N LYS A 544 -1.34 -7.41 31.54
CA LYS A 544 -1.59 -8.74 32.10
C LYS A 544 -2.07 -9.76 31.07
N ASN A 545 -2.30 -9.36 29.83
CA ASN A 545 -2.85 -10.23 28.79
C ASN A 545 -2.47 -9.76 27.38
N PHE A 546 -2.77 -10.58 26.37
CA PHE A 546 -2.54 -10.29 24.96
C PHE A 546 -3.81 -9.86 24.20
N SER A 547 -4.84 -9.41 24.91
CA SER A 547 -6.04 -8.87 24.28
C SER A 547 -5.72 -7.61 23.48
N GLU A 548 -6.41 -7.39 22.38
CA GLU A 548 -6.22 -6.23 21.49
C GLU A 548 -6.36 -4.91 22.27
N VAL A 549 -5.29 -4.11 22.27
CA VAL A 549 -5.18 -2.88 23.08
C VAL A 549 -6.08 -1.77 22.54
N GLN A 550 -5.92 -1.40 21.29
CA GLN A 550 -6.77 -0.39 20.65
C GLN A 550 -8.11 -1.00 20.26
N LYS A 551 -9.20 -0.30 20.49
CA LYS A 551 -10.55 -0.75 20.12
C LYS A 551 -11.03 -0.07 18.84
N GLY A 552 -11.97 -0.69 18.16
CA GLY A 552 -12.62 -0.10 16.98
C GLY A 552 -13.57 1.04 17.37
N LEU A 553 -13.89 1.90 16.41
CA LEU A 553 -14.88 2.95 16.57
C LEU A 553 -16.32 2.38 16.48
N THR A 554 -17.25 3.01 17.15
CA THR A 554 -18.69 2.77 16.91
C THR A 554 -19.13 3.46 15.62
N LYS A 555 -20.23 3.03 15.02
CA LYS A 555 -20.80 3.63 13.79
C LYS A 555 -20.99 5.15 13.92
N LYS A 556 -21.56 5.61 15.05
CA LYS A 556 -21.80 7.04 15.31
C LYS A 556 -20.50 7.83 15.30
N VAL A 557 -19.48 7.32 15.99
CA VAL A 557 -18.17 7.98 16.13
C VAL A 557 -17.40 7.98 14.82
N ALA A 558 -17.44 6.87 14.06
CA ALA A 558 -16.81 6.78 12.75
C ALA A 558 -17.41 7.77 11.74
N LEU A 559 -18.74 7.92 11.72
CA LEU A 559 -19.44 8.93 10.91
C LEU A 559 -19.02 10.36 11.29
N GLN A 560 -18.96 10.66 12.59
CA GLN A 560 -18.54 11.99 13.06
C GLN A 560 -17.09 12.29 12.65
N GLU A 561 -16.20 11.34 12.81
CA GLU A 561 -14.80 11.50 12.43
C GLU A 561 -14.62 11.63 10.91
N ALA A 562 -15.35 10.84 10.11
CA ALA A 562 -15.30 10.94 8.66
C ALA A 562 -15.78 12.31 8.14
N LYS A 563 -16.79 12.92 8.77
CA LYS A 563 -17.28 14.26 8.44
C LYS A 563 -16.28 15.38 8.72
N ARG A 564 -15.20 15.13 9.45
CA ARG A 564 -14.12 16.09 9.63
C ARG A 564 -13.24 16.25 8.38
N CYS A 565 -13.33 15.33 7.41
CA CYS A 565 -12.59 15.44 6.17
C CYS A 565 -12.98 16.71 5.41
N ILE A 566 -11.97 17.50 5.03
CA ILE A 566 -12.15 18.76 4.31
C ILE A 566 -12.17 18.59 2.79
N SER A 567 -12.16 17.36 2.30
CA SER A 567 -12.16 17.06 0.86
C SER A 567 -11.18 17.92 0.06
N CYS A 568 -9.94 18.02 0.57
CA CYS A 568 -8.92 18.97 0.09
C CYS A 568 -8.36 18.66 -1.30
N GLY A 569 -8.68 17.52 -1.86
CA GLY A 569 -8.52 17.29 -3.28
C GLY A 569 -9.68 17.91 -4.06
N SER A 570 -9.50 18.21 -5.34
CA SER A 570 -10.61 18.73 -6.17
C SER A 570 -11.71 17.68 -6.24
N CYS A 571 -12.82 17.93 -5.51
CA CYS A 571 -13.89 16.95 -5.31
C CYS A 571 -14.54 16.45 -6.61
N CYS A 572 -14.57 17.26 -7.67
CA CYS A 572 -15.14 16.84 -8.96
C CYS A 572 -14.17 16.02 -9.81
N VAL A 573 -12.86 16.32 -9.71
CA VAL A 573 -11.79 15.61 -10.44
C VAL A 573 -11.42 14.31 -9.70
N GLN A 574 -11.58 14.27 -8.37
CA GLN A 574 -11.26 13.10 -7.55
C GLN A 574 -12.44 12.16 -7.32
N ALA A 575 -13.67 12.70 -7.29
CA ALA A 575 -14.88 11.88 -7.28
C ALA A 575 -15.16 11.25 -8.65
N CYS A 576 -14.47 11.72 -9.70
CA CYS A 576 -14.47 11.01 -10.96
C CYS A 576 -13.37 9.94 -10.90
N PRO A 577 -13.69 8.66 -10.64
CA PRO A 577 -12.72 7.57 -10.63
C PRO A 577 -12.05 7.39 -12.00
N TYR A 578 -12.48 8.17 -13.00
CA TYR A 578 -12.13 8.09 -14.42
C TYR A 578 -11.10 9.10 -14.88
N GLU A 579 -10.73 10.08 -14.02
CA GLU A 579 -9.83 11.17 -14.42
C GLU A 579 -10.31 11.91 -15.70
N VAL A 580 -11.59 11.78 -16.08
CA VAL A 580 -12.16 12.48 -17.26
C VAL A 580 -12.62 13.90 -16.96
N MET A 581 -12.71 14.26 -15.68
CA MET A 581 -12.97 15.62 -15.24
C MET A 581 -11.64 16.29 -14.95
N GLN A 582 -11.25 17.27 -15.74
CA GLN A 582 -10.07 18.10 -15.50
C GLN A 582 -10.48 19.42 -14.87
N PHE A 583 -9.67 19.91 -13.94
CA PHE A 583 -9.86 21.19 -13.30
C PHE A 583 -9.08 22.24 -14.07
N ASN A 584 -9.77 23.20 -14.67
CA ASN A 584 -9.12 24.36 -15.27
C ASN A 584 -8.81 25.38 -14.17
N GLN A 585 -7.52 25.54 -13.86
CA GLN A 585 -7.05 26.44 -12.80
C GLN A 585 -7.38 27.93 -13.07
N GLU A 586 -7.36 28.36 -14.31
CA GLU A 586 -7.67 29.76 -14.68
C GLU A 586 -9.16 30.07 -14.54
N LYS A 587 -10.03 29.09 -14.78
CA LYS A 587 -11.49 29.28 -14.74
C LYS A 587 -12.15 28.80 -13.45
N THR A 588 -11.38 28.24 -12.49
CA THR A 588 -11.89 27.67 -11.23
C THR A 588 -13.08 26.72 -11.41
N ARG A 589 -13.12 25.97 -12.51
CA ARG A 589 -14.23 25.10 -12.90
C ARG A 589 -13.73 23.74 -13.38
N ALA A 590 -14.50 22.69 -13.08
CA ALA A 590 -14.34 21.42 -13.75
C ALA A 590 -14.74 21.55 -15.24
N VAL A 591 -13.87 21.10 -16.13
CA VAL A 591 -14.10 21.12 -17.57
C VAL A 591 -14.39 19.70 -18.04
N LYS A 592 -15.37 19.54 -18.88
CA LYS A 592 -15.74 18.25 -19.46
C LYS A 592 -15.70 18.24 -20.98
N CYS A 593 -15.70 17.01 -21.49
CA CYS A 593 -15.77 16.76 -22.91
C CYS A 593 -17.01 17.41 -23.54
N ASP A 594 -16.80 18.21 -24.58
CA ASP A 594 -17.82 18.93 -25.35
C ASP A 594 -17.87 18.47 -26.81
N LEU A 595 -17.38 17.26 -27.07
CA LEU A 595 -17.05 16.78 -28.41
C LEU A 595 -18.22 16.65 -29.40
N CYS A 596 -19.46 16.76 -28.95
CA CYS A 596 -20.61 16.55 -29.84
C CYS A 596 -21.51 17.78 -30.03
N ILE A 597 -21.43 18.82 -29.19
CA ILE A 597 -22.39 19.93 -29.17
C ILE A 597 -22.21 20.87 -30.40
N GLU A 598 -20.99 21.08 -30.85
CA GLU A 598 -20.75 21.98 -31.99
C GLU A 598 -21.09 21.38 -33.36
N LYS A 599 -21.08 20.04 -33.48
CA LYS A 599 -21.37 19.33 -34.73
C LYS A 599 -22.82 18.92 -34.91
N ARG A 600 -23.54 18.74 -33.83
CA ARG A 600 -24.97 18.37 -33.82
C ARG A 600 -25.80 19.54 -33.35
N GLY A 601 -26.99 19.71 -33.90
CA GLY A 601 -27.95 20.68 -33.38
C GLY A 601 -28.25 20.45 -31.90
N ARG A 602 -28.76 21.48 -31.21
CA ARG A 602 -28.99 21.46 -29.76
C ARG A 602 -29.90 20.34 -29.24
N ASP A 603 -30.63 19.69 -30.16
CA ASP A 603 -31.64 18.68 -29.83
C ASP A 603 -31.19 17.23 -30.13
N GLU A 604 -29.98 17.04 -30.63
CA GLU A 604 -29.47 15.70 -30.96
C GLU A 604 -28.57 15.13 -29.86
N VAL A 605 -28.82 13.86 -29.50
CA VAL A 605 -28.04 13.16 -28.48
C VAL A 605 -26.64 12.78 -28.97
N PRO A 606 -25.59 12.84 -28.12
CA PRO A 606 -24.26 12.40 -28.48
C PRO A 606 -24.23 10.93 -28.93
N ALA A 607 -23.39 10.62 -29.90
CA ALA A 607 -23.28 9.26 -30.45
C ALA A 607 -22.92 8.21 -29.39
N CYS A 608 -22.06 8.56 -28.45
CA CYS A 608 -21.69 7.67 -27.34
C CYS A 608 -22.88 7.36 -26.41
N PHE A 609 -23.79 8.31 -26.19
CA PHE A 609 -25.03 8.08 -25.43
C PHE A 609 -25.99 7.16 -26.20
N ALA A 610 -26.21 7.46 -27.49
CA ALA A 610 -27.18 6.75 -28.33
C ALA A 610 -26.88 5.25 -28.47
N ILE A 611 -25.61 4.86 -28.38
CA ILE A 611 -25.12 3.50 -28.65
C ILE A 611 -24.73 2.74 -27.37
N CYS A 612 -24.66 3.39 -26.21
CA CYS A 612 -24.24 2.71 -24.96
C CYS A 612 -25.23 1.60 -24.57
N PRO A 613 -24.91 0.31 -24.72
CA PRO A 613 -25.83 -0.78 -24.41
C PRO A 613 -26.06 -0.94 -22.92
N ALA A 614 -25.11 -0.52 -22.09
CA ALA A 614 -25.23 -0.56 -20.63
C ALA A 614 -25.96 0.65 -20.05
N ARG A 615 -26.31 1.64 -20.90
CA ARG A 615 -26.94 2.90 -20.48
C ARG A 615 -26.18 3.63 -19.35
N CYS A 616 -24.87 3.46 -19.30
CA CYS A 616 -24.00 4.10 -18.29
C CYS A 616 -23.66 5.55 -18.60
N ILE A 617 -24.13 6.08 -19.73
CA ILE A 617 -23.94 7.46 -20.17
C ILE A 617 -25.29 8.17 -20.12
N TYR A 618 -25.34 9.33 -19.49
CA TYR A 618 -26.56 10.14 -19.35
C TYR A 618 -26.38 11.46 -20.07
N TRP A 619 -27.40 11.88 -20.80
CA TRP A 619 -27.42 13.13 -21.57
C TRP A 619 -28.67 13.94 -21.24
N GLY A 620 -28.52 15.22 -20.98
CA GLY A 620 -29.65 16.14 -20.77
C GLY A 620 -29.37 17.21 -19.71
N ASN A 621 -30.44 17.87 -19.27
CA ASN A 621 -30.37 18.83 -18.19
C ASN A 621 -30.21 18.09 -16.83
N PRO A 622 -29.15 18.35 -16.05
CA PRO A 622 -28.95 17.68 -14.77
C PRO A 622 -30.14 17.79 -13.79
N LYS A 623 -30.96 18.84 -13.90
CA LYS A 623 -32.12 19.02 -13.05
C LYS A 623 -33.29 18.07 -13.36
N GLU A 624 -33.26 17.46 -14.53
CA GLU A 624 -34.30 16.56 -15.04
C GLU A 624 -33.94 15.09 -14.93
N PHE A 625 -32.71 14.78 -14.45
CA PHE A 625 -32.30 13.40 -14.22
C PHE A 625 -33.05 12.78 -13.05
N PRO A 626 -33.42 11.49 -13.14
CA PRO A 626 -34.04 10.76 -12.03
C PRO A 626 -33.20 10.87 -10.76
N LYS A 627 -33.90 11.04 -9.60
CA LYS A 627 -33.19 11.21 -8.31
C LYS A 627 -32.32 10.00 -7.94
N GLU A 628 -32.62 8.85 -8.48
CA GLU A 628 -31.88 7.60 -8.34
C GLU A 628 -30.46 7.72 -8.90
N ILE A 629 -30.25 8.53 -9.94
CA ILE A 629 -28.92 8.80 -10.52
C ILE A 629 -28.06 9.62 -9.56
N TYR A 630 -28.66 10.51 -8.77
CA TYR A 630 -27.96 11.28 -7.74
C TYR A 630 -27.79 10.52 -6.43
N ALA A 631 -28.59 9.49 -6.19
CA ALA A 631 -28.46 8.64 -5.01
C ALA A 631 -27.28 7.66 -5.09
N GLY A 632 -26.74 7.45 -6.30
CA GLY A 632 -25.54 6.65 -6.57
C GLY A 632 -24.24 7.47 -6.65
N LEU A 633 -24.35 8.79 -6.72
CA LEU A 633 -23.25 9.75 -6.66
C LEU A 633 -23.19 10.34 -5.25
#